data_a56c2ccbb7c3a2c8a969dc2f332645cb
#
_entry.id   a56c2ccbb7c3a2c8a969dc2f332645cb
#
_cell.length_a   1.000
_cell.length_b   1.000
_cell.length_c   1.000
_cell.angle_alpha   90.00
_cell.angle_beta   90.00
_cell.angle_gamma   90.00
#
_symmetry.space_group_name_H-M   'P 1'
#
loop_
_entity.id
_entity.type
_entity.pdbx_description
1 polymer ?
#
loop_
_entity_poly.entity_id
_entity_poly.type
_entity_poly.pdbx_seq_one_letter_code
_entity_poly.pdbx_strand_id
1 'polypeptide(L)'
;ATVHAHNPYHQYLEILRNCDMMVNPFPFGNTNGIIDMVTLGLVGICKTGPEVHEHIDEGLFKRLGLPEWLIANTVDEYVERAIRLAENHEERLALRRHIIENNGLKTLFTGDPSPMGKVLLEKLEAWKDENLEQKPKKKSTAKKSTTKAATTKTEVAKKSPTKKTKKS
;
A
#
# COMPACT_ATOMS: atom_id res chain seq x y z
N ALA A 1 -2.48 -27.13 -18.19
CA ALA A 1 -2.45 -26.27 -17.00
C ALA A 1 -2.65 -27.16 -15.77
N THR A 2 -1.86 -26.90 -14.72
CA THR A 2 -1.98 -27.58 -13.42
C THR A 2 -2.49 -26.60 -12.40
N VAL A 3 -3.53 -26.97 -11.66
CA VAL A 3 -4.05 -26.19 -10.55
C VAL A 3 -3.53 -26.78 -9.25
N HIS A 4 -2.86 -25.97 -8.47
CA HIS A 4 -2.36 -26.36 -7.14
C HIS A 4 -3.34 -25.89 -6.07
N ALA A 5 -3.62 -26.75 -5.11
CA ALA A 5 -4.35 -26.39 -3.90
C ALA A 5 -3.50 -25.43 -3.04
N HIS A 6 -4.10 -24.85 -2.01
CA HIS A 6 -3.36 -24.05 -1.04
C HIS A 6 -2.25 -24.90 -0.39
N ASN A 7 -1.03 -24.43 -0.47
CA ASN A 7 0.16 -25.09 0.08
C ASN A 7 0.84 -24.21 1.14
N PRO A 8 1.60 -24.79 2.07
CA PRO A 8 2.53 -24.04 2.90
C PRO A 8 3.51 -23.24 2.05
N TYR A 9 3.93 -22.07 2.54
CA TYR A 9 4.71 -21.10 1.76
C TYR A 9 5.97 -21.67 1.10
N HIS A 10 6.71 -22.52 1.81
CA HIS A 10 7.91 -23.18 1.26
C HIS A 10 7.60 -24.07 0.05
N GLN A 11 6.49 -24.83 0.08
CA GLN A 11 6.05 -25.66 -1.04
C GLN A 11 5.58 -24.82 -2.23
N TYR A 12 4.90 -23.71 -1.96
CA TYR A 12 4.52 -22.74 -2.99
C TYR A 12 5.76 -22.18 -3.71
N LEU A 13 6.82 -21.80 -2.98
CA LEU A 13 8.06 -21.34 -3.59
C LEU A 13 8.76 -22.43 -4.42
N GLU A 14 8.72 -23.70 -3.99
CA GLU A 14 9.24 -24.82 -4.79
C GLU A 14 8.46 -25.01 -6.11
N ILE A 15 7.15 -24.80 -6.10
CA ILE A 15 6.34 -24.83 -7.31
C ILE A 15 6.75 -23.68 -8.24
N LEU A 16 6.89 -22.46 -7.70
CA LEU A 16 7.29 -21.29 -8.50
C LEU A 16 8.70 -21.44 -9.11
N ARG A 17 9.62 -22.09 -8.43
CA ARG A 17 10.99 -22.34 -8.98
C ARG A 17 10.99 -23.11 -10.27
N ASN A 18 9.94 -23.89 -10.52
CA ASN A 18 9.80 -24.65 -11.76
C ASN A 18 9.10 -23.85 -12.87
N CYS A 19 8.79 -22.58 -12.63
CA CYS A 19 8.18 -21.68 -13.60
C CYS A 19 9.26 -20.85 -14.33
N ASP A 20 9.00 -20.50 -15.57
CA ASP A 20 9.89 -19.69 -16.39
C ASP A 20 9.64 -18.18 -16.20
N MET A 21 8.40 -17.81 -15.97
CA MET A 21 7.94 -16.43 -15.84
C MET A 21 6.68 -16.35 -15.00
N MET A 22 6.31 -15.13 -14.65
CA MET A 22 5.06 -14.84 -13.94
C MET A 22 4.14 -13.96 -14.79
N VAL A 23 2.86 -14.27 -14.79
CA VAL A 23 1.79 -13.45 -15.38
C VAL A 23 0.95 -12.87 -14.23
N ASN A 24 1.07 -11.57 -14.01
CA ASN A 24 0.37 -10.94 -12.90
C ASN A 24 -1.13 -10.77 -13.21
N PRO A 25 -2.01 -11.08 -12.26
CA PRO A 25 -3.43 -10.86 -12.45
C PRO A 25 -3.76 -9.36 -12.47
N PHE A 26 -4.86 -9.01 -13.11
CA PHE A 26 -5.39 -7.64 -13.10
C PHE A 26 -6.91 -7.67 -12.83
N PRO A 27 -7.53 -6.60 -12.32
CA PRO A 27 -6.98 -5.24 -12.12
C PRO A 27 -6.15 -5.04 -10.85
N PHE A 28 -6.17 -5.93 -9.88
CA PHE A 28 -5.56 -5.70 -8.56
C PHE A 28 -4.05 -5.96 -8.48
N GLY A 29 -3.48 -6.59 -9.49
CA GLY A 29 -2.06 -6.91 -9.49
C GLY A 29 -1.68 -8.08 -8.56
N ASN A 30 -0.37 -8.22 -8.32
CA ASN A 30 0.22 -9.33 -7.58
C ASN A 30 1.36 -8.86 -6.65
N THR A 31 1.14 -7.83 -5.90
CA THR A 31 2.15 -7.16 -5.06
C THR A 31 3.09 -8.13 -4.32
N ASN A 32 2.53 -9.06 -3.54
CA ASN A 32 3.32 -10.05 -2.79
C ASN A 32 3.98 -11.08 -3.72
N GLY A 33 3.28 -11.51 -4.76
CA GLY A 33 3.84 -12.42 -5.75
C GLY A 33 5.01 -11.81 -6.52
N ILE A 34 5.09 -10.48 -6.69
CA ILE A 34 6.26 -9.80 -7.26
C ILE A 34 7.47 -9.94 -6.33
N ILE A 35 7.27 -9.88 -5.02
CA ILE A 35 8.34 -10.14 -4.06
C ILE A 35 8.86 -11.59 -4.18
N ASP A 36 7.94 -12.54 -4.30
CA ASP A 36 8.29 -13.95 -4.49
C ASP A 36 9.01 -14.17 -5.84
N MET A 37 8.52 -13.54 -6.91
CA MET A 37 9.13 -13.53 -8.24
C MET A 37 10.59 -13.04 -8.16
N VAL A 38 10.82 -11.89 -7.54
CA VAL A 38 12.16 -11.29 -7.39
C VAL A 38 13.06 -12.16 -6.50
N THR A 39 12.53 -12.74 -5.42
CA THR A 39 13.25 -13.64 -4.52
C THR A 39 13.76 -14.88 -5.25
N LEU A 40 13.01 -15.37 -6.23
CA LEU A 40 13.37 -16.53 -7.06
C LEU A 40 14.15 -16.14 -8.33
N GLY A 41 14.41 -14.85 -8.55
CA GLY A 41 15.06 -14.36 -9.76
C GLY A 41 14.21 -14.63 -11.02
N LEU A 42 12.90 -14.68 -10.91
CA LEU A 42 11.97 -14.76 -12.02
C LEU A 42 11.68 -13.37 -12.56
N VAL A 43 11.12 -13.31 -13.76
CA VAL A 43 10.60 -12.09 -14.38
C VAL A 43 9.14 -12.31 -14.75
N GLY A 44 8.38 -11.25 -14.88
CA GLY A 44 6.96 -11.32 -15.20
C GLY A 44 6.49 -10.14 -16.02
N ILE A 45 5.19 -10.12 -16.25
CA ILE A 45 4.48 -9.05 -16.94
C ILE A 45 3.31 -8.60 -16.11
N CYS A 46 3.02 -7.29 -16.11
CA CYS A 46 1.86 -6.72 -15.46
C CYS A 46 1.03 -5.85 -16.42
N LYS A 47 -0.22 -5.60 -16.05
CA LYS A 47 -1.09 -4.64 -16.71
C LYS A 47 -1.37 -3.48 -15.75
N THR A 48 -1.17 -2.26 -16.22
CA THR A 48 -1.56 -1.03 -15.52
C THR A 48 -2.94 -0.53 -15.98
N GLY A 49 -3.51 0.45 -15.29
CA GLY A 49 -4.80 1.04 -15.59
C GLY A 49 -4.99 2.39 -14.89
N PRO A 50 -6.18 3.00 -14.95
CA PRO A 50 -6.42 4.33 -14.43
C PRO A 50 -6.54 4.41 -12.90
N GLU A 51 -6.81 3.29 -12.24
CA GLU A 51 -7.09 3.28 -10.81
C GLU A 51 -5.81 3.07 -9.97
N VAL A 52 -5.78 3.59 -8.76
CA VAL A 52 -4.61 3.55 -7.88
C VAL A 52 -4.09 2.12 -7.66
N HIS A 53 -4.99 1.16 -7.46
CA HIS A 53 -4.61 -0.23 -7.24
C HIS A 53 -4.00 -0.91 -8.49
N GLU A 54 -4.28 -0.41 -9.68
CA GLU A 54 -3.73 -0.90 -10.94
C GLU A 54 -2.28 -0.45 -11.18
N HIS A 55 -1.81 0.58 -10.46
CA HIS A 55 -0.46 1.13 -10.57
C HIS A 55 0.56 0.45 -9.64
N ILE A 56 0.14 -0.43 -8.74
CA ILE A 56 1.05 -1.00 -7.74
C ILE A 56 2.14 -1.84 -8.41
N ASP A 57 1.76 -2.76 -9.29
CA ASP A 57 2.68 -3.63 -10.00
C ASP A 57 3.60 -2.84 -10.94
N GLU A 58 3.04 -1.85 -11.65
CA GLU A 58 3.80 -0.89 -12.47
C GLU A 58 4.88 -0.18 -11.64
N GLY A 59 4.51 0.33 -10.45
CA GLY A 59 5.43 1.00 -9.55
C GLY A 59 6.59 0.08 -9.12
N LEU A 60 6.30 -1.17 -8.80
CA LEU A 60 7.31 -2.17 -8.44
C LEU A 60 8.23 -2.52 -9.62
N PHE A 61 7.68 -2.67 -10.83
CA PHE A 61 8.47 -2.95 -12.04
C PHE A 61 9.39 -1.80 -12.40
N LYS A 62 8.90 -0.55 -12.36
CA LYS A 62 9.71 0.65 -12.57
C LYS A 62 10.81 0.77 -11.52
N ARG A 63 10.52 0.46 -10.26
CA ARG A 63 11.49 0.48 -9.17
C ARG A 63 12.61 -0.57 -9.36
N LEU A 64 12.29 -1.72 -9.94
CA LEU A 64 13.25 -2.76 -10.30
C LEU A 64 14.10 -2.38 -11.53
N GLY A 65 13.81 -1.27 -12.21
CA GLY A 65 14.46 -0.88 -13.46
C GLY A 65 14.13 -1.80 -14.62
N LEU A 66 12.97 -2.47 -14.57
CA LEU A 66 12.51 -3.33 -15.64
C LEU A 66 12.04 -2.50 -16.86
N PRO A 67 12.21 -3.00 -18.09
CA PRO A 67 11.79 -2.30 -19.30
C PRO A 67 10.28 -2.03 -19.32
N GLU A 68 9.88 -0.87 -19.83
CA GLU A 68 8.46 -0.45 -19.90
C GLU A 68 7.57 -1.41 -20.70
N TRP A 69 8.14 -2.15 -21.64
CA TRP A 69 7.36 -3.12 -22.41
C TRP A 69 6.81 -4.28 -21.55
N LEU A 70 7.31 -4.49 -20.33
CA LEU A 70 6.73 -5.44 -19.37
C LEU A 70 5.49 -4.90 -18.65
N ILE A 71 5.12 -3.64 -18.89
CA ILE A 71 3.97 -2.95 -18.28
C ILE A 71 2.96 -2.66 -19.38
N ALA A 72 1.95 -3.50 -19.53
CA ALA A 72 0.91 -3.34 -20.55
C ALA A 72 -0.18 -2.35 -20.14
N ASN A 73 -0.72 -1.60 -21.10
CA ASN A 73 -1.84 -0.66 -20.85
C ASN A 73 -3.20 -1.28 -21.24
N THR A 74 -3.19 -2.20 -22.17
CA THR A 74 -4.40 -2.90 -22.65
C THR A 74 -4.28 -4.40 -22.46
N VAL A 75 -5.40 -5.11 -22.57
CA VAL A 75 -5.40 -6.58 -22.51
C VAL A 75 -4.67 -7.17 -23.71
N ASP A 76 -4.83 -6.58 -24.89
CA ASP A 76 -4.18 -7.05 -26.10
C ASP A 76 -2.66 -6.92 -25.98
N GLU A 77 -2.15 -5.76 -25.53
CA GLU A 77 -0.74 -5.57 -25.23
C GLU A 77 -0.23 -6.57 -24.17
N TYR A 78 -1.03 -6.83 -23.15
CA TYR A 78 -0.64 -7.77 -22.10
C TYR A 78 -0.44 -9.18 -22.66
N VAL A 79 -1.36 -9.65 -23.51
CA VAL A 79 -1.27 -10.97 -24.16
C VAL A 79 -0.08 -11.02 -25.10
N GLU A 80 0.09 -10.02 -25.97
CA GLU A 80 1.20 -9.94 -26.92
C GLU A 80 2.56 -9.98 -26.22
N ARG A 81 2.70 -9.17 -25.17
CA ARG A 81 3.95 -9.06 -24.40
C ARG A 81 4.21 -10.30 -23.55
N ALA A 82 3.16 -10.96 -23.05
CA ALA A 82 3.28 -12.24 -22.36
C ALA A 82 3.80 -13.33 -23.30
N ILE A 83 3.29 -13.39 -24.54
CA ILE A 83 3.78 -14.30 -25.60
C ILE A 83 5.24 -14.00 -25.92
N ARG A 84 5.59 -12.73 -26.14
CA ARG A 84 6.97 -12.31 -26.37
C ARG A 84 7.91 -12.79 -25.27
N LEU A 85 7.51 -12.59 -24.01
CA LEU A 85 8.32 -13.01 -22.86
C LEU A 85 8.44 -14.54 -22.77
N ALA A 86 7.39 -15.27 -23.14
CA ALA A 86 7.38 -16.74 -23.14
C ALA A 86 8.28 -17.32 -24.25
N GLU A 87 8.24 -16.75 -25.44
CA GLU A 87 8.96 -17.26 -26.63
C GLU A 87 10.44 -16.85 -26.64
N ASN A 88 10.79 -15.67 -26.07
CA ASN A 88 12.16 -15.16 -26.12
C ASN A 88 12.95 -15.56 -24.87
N HIS A 89 13.54 -16.75 -24.93
CA HIS A 89 14.31 -17.30 -23.80
C HIS A 89 15.50 -16.42 -23.41
N GLU A 90 16.26 -15.91 -24.38
CA GLU A 90 17.45 -15.09 -24.11
C GLU A 90 17.08 -13.75 -23.45
N GLU A 91 16.02 -13.10 -23.95
CA GLU A 91 15.52 -11.86 -23.34
C GLU A 91 15.06 -12.11 -21.90
N ARG A 92 14.35 -13.20 -21.66
CA ARG A 92 13.91 -13.61 -20.33
C ARG A 92 15.08 -13.86 -19.39
N LEU A 93 16.12 -14.54 -19.84
CA LEU A 93 17.35 -14.78 -19.06
C LEU A 93 18.10 -13.47 -18.75
N ALA A 94 18.17 -12.55 -19.72
CA ALA A 94 18.79 -11.23 -19.51
C ALA A 94 18.05 -10.42 -18.43
N LEU A 95 16.72 -10.41 -18.45
CA LEU A 95 15.89 -9.75 -17.46
C LEU A 95 16.03 -10.38 -16.07
N ARG A 96 16.09 -11.70 -15.98
CA ARG A 96 16.35 -12.42 -14.73
C ARG A 96 17.73 -12.06 -14.15
N ARG A 97 18.77 -12.02 -14.99
CA ARG A 97 20.10 -11.57 -14.56
C ARG A 97 20.06 -10.12 -14.05
N HIS A 98 19.37 -9.21 -14.76
CA HIS A 98 19.21 -7.84 -14.33
C HIS A 98 18.62 -7.73 -12.91
N ILE A 99 17.57 -8.49 -12.59
CA ILE A 99 16.95 -8.51 -11.26
C ILE A 99 17.94 -8.98 -10.20
N ILE A 100 18.71 -10.03 -10.48
CA ILE A 100 19.66 -10.63 -9.55
C ILE A 100 20.87 -9.70 -9.30
N GLU A 101 21.50 -9.21 -10.38
CA GLU A 101 22.70 -8.37 -10.33
C GLU A 101 22.42 -7.01 -9.67
N ASN A 102 21.24 -6.44 -9.87
CA ASN A 102 20.82 -5.20 -9.23
C ASN A 102 20.22 -5.40 -7.83
N ASN A 103 20.34 -6.60 -7.27
CA ASN A 103 19.82 -6.92 -5.94
C ASN A 103 18.35 -6.48 -5.77
N GLY A 104 17.50 -6.95 -6.70
CA GLY A 104 16.10 -6.53 -6.83
C GLY A 104 15.32 -6.56 -5.53
N LEU A 105 15.51 -7.61 -4.70
CA LEU A 105 14.84 -7.70 -3.40
C LEU A 105 15.22 -6.53 -2.48
N LYS A 106 16.51 -6.21 -2.35
CA LYS A 106 16.95 -5.05 -1.57
C LYS A 106 16.40 -3.76 -2.14
N THR A 107 16.39 -3.61 -3.47
CA THR A 107 15.86 -2.44 -4.16
C THR A 107 14.38 -2.21 -3.83
N LEU A 108 13.57 -3.25 -3.74
CA LEU A 108 12.16 -3.13 -3.35
C LEU A 108 11.96 -2.66 -1.92
N PHE A 109 12.82 -3.07 -0.98
CA PHE A 109 12.68 -2.75 0.44
C PHE A 109 13.55 -1.56 0.92
N THR A 110 14.40 -1.01 0.06
CA THR A 110 15.22 0.16 0.40
C THR A 110 14.58 1.41 -0.18
N GLY A 111 14.09 2.33 0.64
CA GLY A 111 13.45 3.56 0.16
C GLY A 111 13.67 4.73 1.11
N ASP A 112 13.51 5.92 0.56
CA ASP A 112 13.40 7.15 1.33
C ASP A 112 11.91 7.44 1.59
N PRO A 113 11.42 7.39 2.83
CA PRO A 113 10.03 7.72 3.15
C PRO A 113 9.77 9.24 3.17
N SER A 114 10.80 10.06 3.15
CA SER A 114 10.69 11.52 3.32
C SER A 114 9.87 12.24 2.23
N PRO A 115 9.86 11.82 0.95
CA PRO A 115 9.02 12.46 -0.07
C PRO A 115 7.53 12.40 0.26
N MET A 116 7.05 11.25 0.75
CA MET A 116 5.66 11.11 1.17
C MET A 116 5.32 12.05 2.34
N GLY A 117 6.19 12.13 3.33
CA GLY A 117 6.04 13.05 4.46
C GLY A 117 5.96 14.50 4.03
N LYS A 118 6.81 14.94 3.08
CA LYS A 118 6.78 16.31 2.54
C LYS A 118 5.46 16.61 1.85
N VAL A 119 5.00 15.74 0.95
CA VAL A 119 3.73 15.92 0.25
C VAL A 119 2.54 15.97 1.22
N LEU A 120 2.55 15.12 2.25
CA LEU A 120 1.49 15.14 3.27
C LEU A 120 1.49 16.45 4.08
N LEU A 121 2.66 16.97 4.44
CA LEU A 121 2.77 18.25 5.14
C LEU A 121 2.30 19.42 4.28
N GLU A 122 2.71 19.49 3.02
CA GLU A 122 2.25 20.49 2.06
C GLU A 122 0.71 20.48 1.89
N LYS A 123 0.13 19.28 1.75
CA LYS A 123 -1.33 19.11 1.66
C LYS A 123 -2.04 19.52 2.94
N LEU A 124 -1.46 19.23 4.10
CA LEU A 124 -2.02 19.61 5.40
C LEU A 124 -1.98 21.14 5.60
N GLU A 125 -0.90 21.78 5.19
CA GLU A 125 -0.77 23.24 5.27
C GLU A 125 -1.79 23.92 4.35
N ALA A 126 -1.87 23.50 3.09
CA ALA A 126 -2.88 24.01 2.16
C ALA A 126 -4.30 23.83 2.70
N TRP A 127 -4.61 22.65 3.27
CA TRP A 127 -5.92 22.40 3.88
C TRP A 127 -6.20 23.30 5.09
N LYS A 128 -5.18 23.61 5.92
CA LYS A 128 -5.32 24.54 7.06
C LYS A 128 -5.63 25.94 6.58
N ASP A 129 -4.92 26.43 5.58
CA ASP A 129 -5.13 27.75 5.03
C ASP A 129 -6.56 27.90 4.48
N GLU A 130 -7.04 26.94 3.72
CA GLU A 130 -8.39 26.94 3.18
C GLU A 130 -9.50 26.86 4.24
N ASN A 131 -9.29 26.10 5.33
CA ASN A 131 -10.35 25.77 6.28
C ASN A 131 -10.27 26.56 7.60
N LEU A 132 -9.10 27.07 8.01
CA LEU A 132 -8.93 27.82 9.24
C LEU A 132 -9.14 29.31 9.07
N GLU A 133 -8.87 29.90 7.89
CA GLU A 133 -9.16 31.30 7.60
C GLU A 133 -10.66 31.59 7.48
N GLN A 134 -11.49 30.57 7.20
CA GLN A 134 -12.95 30.72 7.08
C GLN A 134 -13.72 30.67 8.41
N LYS A 135 -13.06 30.53 9.56
CA LYS A 135 -13.77 30.62 10.84
C LYS A 135 -14.12 32.08 11.13
N PRO A 136 -15.42 32.46 11.19
CA PRO A 136 -15.81 33.82 11.53
C PRO A 136 -15.28 34.17 12.93
N LYS A 137 -14.54 35.28 13.02
CA LYS A 137 -14.13 35.86 14.30
C LYS A 137 -15.37 36.00 15.20
N LYS A 138 -15.51 35.17 16.22
CA LYS A 138 -16.56 35.31 17.23
C LYS A 138 -16.44 36.72 17.81
N LYS A 139 -17.41 37.60 17.54
CA LYS A 139 -17.57 38.89 18.20
C LYS A 139 -17.67 38.62 19.68
N SER A 140 -16.71 39.12 20.46
CA SER A 140 -16.75 39.12 21.90
C SER A 140 -17.87 40.08 22.34
N THR A 141 -19.04 39.57 22.66
CA THR A 141 -20.05 40.28 23.38
C THR A 141 -19.65 40.32 24.87
N ALA A 142 -19.06 41.42 25.24
CA ALA A 142 -18.85 41.73 26.66
C ALA A 142 -20.20 41.78 27.39
N LYS A 143 -20.47 40.77 28.20
CA LYS A 143 -21.58 40.82 29.16
C LYS A 143 -21.10 41.53 30.40
N LYS A 144 -21.73 42.71 30.68
CA LYS A 144 -21.69 43.44 31.93
C LYS A 144 -22.09 42.54 33.08
N SER A 145 -21.24 42.58 34.13
CA SER A 145 -21.50 42.01 35.43
C SER A 145 -22.66 42.71 36.13
N THR A 146 -23.60 41.97 36.64
CA THR A 146 -24.43 42.39 37.79
C THR A 146 -24.42 41.28 38.84
N THR A 147 -23.82 41.65 39.92
CA THR A 147 -23.74 40.96 41.20
C THR A 147 -25.12 40.73 41.79
N LYS A 148 -25.45 39.54 42.24
CA LYS A 148 -26.27 39.34 43.44
C LYS A 148 -25.98 37.96 44.06
N ALA A 149 -25.59 38.05 45.33
CA ALA A 149 -25.38 36.93 46.25
C ALA A 149 -26.70 36.30 46.68
N ALA A 150 -26.71 35.01 46.90
CA ALA A 150 -27.48 34.36 47.94
C ALA A 150 -26.96 32.93 48.20
N THR A 151 -26.60 32.73 49.38
CA THR A 151 -26.22 31.57 50.15
C THR A 151 -27.34 30.51 50.16
N THR A 152 -27.04 29.23 50.11
CA THR A 152 -27.48 28.24 51.11
C THR A 152 -26.90 26.84 50.84
N LYS A 153 -26.46 26.26 51.92
CA LYS A 153 -25.93 24.95 52.27
C LYS A 153 -26.84 23.77 51.86
N THR A 154 -26.24 22.58 51.68
CA THR A 154 -26.36 21.36 52.48
C THR A 154 -26.26 20.15 51.60
N GLU A 155 -25.32 19.34 51.76
CA GLU A 155 -25.08 18.05 52.45
C GLU A 155 -25.27 16.79 51.59
N VAL A 156 -24.17 16.08 51.45
CA VAL A 156 -23.86 14.67 51.75
C VAL A 156 -24.82 13.58 51.26
N ALA A 157 -24.29 12.67 50.47
CA ALA A 157 -24.31 11.24 50.77
C ALA A 157 -23.43 10.40 49.83
N LYS A 158 -22.50 9.71 50.42
CA LYS A 158 -21.72 8.57 49.94
C LYS A 158 -22.61 7.37 49.63
N LYS A 159 -22.24 6.55 48.64
CA LYS A 159 -22.16 5.08 48.73
C LYS A 159 -21.61 4.42 47.46
N SER A 160 -20.42 3.88 47.53
CA SER A 160 -20.01 2.61 46.90
C SER A 160 -20.23 1.51 47.98
N PRO A 161 -20.07 0.21 47.75
CA PRO A 161 -19.59 -0.59 46.60
C PRO A 161 -20.44 -1.87 46.36
N THR A 162 -20.14 -2.72 45.43
CA THR A 162 -19.71 -4.12 45.68
C THR A 162 -19.56 -4.96 44.38
N LYS A 163 -18.49 -5.72 44.40
CA LYS A 163 -18.15 -6.87 43.54
C LYS A 163 -19.22 -7.96 43.57
N LYS A 164 -19.34 -8.72 42.49
CA LYS A 164 -19.30 -10.20 42.54
C LYS A 164 -18.95 -10.86 41.22
N THR A 165 -17.94 -11.67 41.27
CA THR A 165 -17.48 -12.81 40.48
C THR A 165 -18.51 -13.92 40.32
N LYS A 166 -18.47 -14.66 39.15
CA LYS A 166 -18.38 -16.13 38.96
C LYS A 166 -18.73 -16.44 37.50
N LYS A 167 -17.81 -17.09 36.78
CA LYS A 167 -17.64 -18.53 36.51
C LYS A 167 -18.83 -19.19 35.79
N SER A 168 -18.67 -19.49 34.57
CA SER A 168 -18.56 -20.83 33.96
C SER A 168 -17.98 -20.68 32.58
#